data_600ba3e3329593a66fbb4df88b73c9e6
#
_entry.id   600ba3e3329593a66fbb4df88b73c9e6
#
_cell.length_a   1.000
_cell.length_b   1.000
_cell.length_c   1.000
_cell.angle_alpha   90.00
_cell.angle_beta   90.00
_cell.angle_gamma   90.00
#
_symmetry.space_group_name_H-M   'P 1'
#
loop_
_entity.id
_entity.type
_entity.pdbx_description
1 polymer ?
#
loop_
_entity_poly.entity_id
_entity_poly.type
_entity_poly.pdbx_seq_one_letter_code
_entity_poly.pdbx_strand_id
1 'polypeptide(L)'
;MHDRYVNPLCTRYAGCTMQHIYSDDNKFSTWRRLWVALAESEQELGLPITDEQIQELRAHITDIDYDYAAAREHEVRHDVMAHVLTYGACCPEAKPILHLGATSCYVGDNTDIILMREALEQIRSLLVNVIQALADFAEAHKAQPTLAYTHFQAAQPTTVGKRATLWTQDLLMDLEQLEFQLGNLKLLGCKGTTGTGASFLALFDGDEQKVVALEQKICEKMGFSGAYPVSGQTYSRKVDFQVLQVLSGIAQSASKFSSDIRLLSHLKEVDEPFESGQIGSSAMAYKRNPMRSERIASLSRYVICDLQNAAVTASAQWFERTLDDSANRRISIPEAFLATDGILTLYLNVIRGLTVYPKMAEKHLADELPFLATENILMYCVKEKGGDRQALHEAIRQHSVAAGKEVKLNGSSNDLLERILADPIFGLTRAELQKLVDPHAFTGMAVHQTETFLREQVTPVLNKYTTLLGCDASVNV
;
A
#
# COMPACT_ATOMS: atom_id res chain seq x y z
N MET A 1 23.33 -17.53 -17.65
CA MET A 1 23.51 -18.58 -16.63
C MET A 1 22.31 -18.50 -15.70
N HIS A 2 21.52 -19.58 -15.51
CA HIS A 2 20.29 -19.62 -14.70
C HIS A 2 20.43 -20.61 -13.53
N ASP A 3 21.62 -20.70 -12.99
CA ASP A 3 22.03 -21.68 -11.97
C ASP A 3 22.06 -21.10 -10.55
N ARG A 4 21.58 -19.84 -10.37
CA ARG A 4 21.50 -19.16 -9.09
C ARG A 4 20.09 -18.69 -8.80
N TYR A 5 19.73 -18.69 -7.51
CA TYR A 5 18.49 -18.10 -7.06
C TYR A 5 18.49 -16.59 -7.33
N VAL A 6 17.37 -16.09 -7.90
CA VAL A 6 17.10 -14.67 -8.08
C VAL A 6 15.77 -14.35 -7.42
N ASN A 7 15.71 -13.27 -6.65
CA ASN A 7 14.51 -12.90 -5.92
C ASN A 7 13.34 -12.58 -6.88
N PRO A 8 12.22 -13.30 -6.80
CA PRO A 8 11.05 -13.04 -7.66
C PRO A 8 10.41 -11.67 -7.45
N LEU A 9 10.63 -11.00 -6.33
CA LEU A 9 10.17 -9.62 -6.15
C LEU A 9 10.77 -8.70 -7.22
N CYS A 10 12.06 -8.86 -7.55
CA CYS A 10 12.73 -8.07 -8.58
C CYS A 10 12.40 -8.51 -10.01
N THR A 11 12.26 -9.81 -10.26
CA THR A 11 12.10 -10.33 -11.63
C THR A 11 10.67 -10.35 -12.12
N ARG A 12 9.68 -10.25 -11.21
CA ARG A 12 8.28 -10.48 -11.56
C ARG A 12 7.31 -9.39 -11.06
N TYR A 13 7.58 -8.73 -9.92
CA TYR A 13 6.55 -7.98 -9.23
C TYR A 13 6.85 -6.49 -9.07
N ALA A 14 8.02 -6.13 -8.56
CA ALA A 14 8.37 -4.74 -8.30
C ALA A 14 8.73 -3.97 -9.58
N GLY A 15 8.31 -2.71 -9.64
CA GLY A 15 8.67 -1.78 -10.70
C GLY A 15 10.14 -1.38 -10.68
N CYS A 16 10.66 -0.91 -11.82
CA CYS A 16 12.07 -0.52 -11.97
C CYS A 16 12.46 0.62 -11.00
N THR A 17 11.56 1.56 -10.73
CA THR A 17 11.82 2.67 -9.80
C THR A 17 12.12 2.16 -8.39
N MET A 18 11.28 1.28 -7.85
CA MET A 18 11.49 0.70 -6.52
C MET A 18 12.75 -0.15 -6.46
N GLN A 19 13.03 -0.92 -7.51
CA GLN A 19 14.28 -1.70 -7.62
C GLN A 19 15.51 -0.79 -7.63
N HIS A 20 15.44 0.36 -8.33
CA HIS A 20 16.54 1.33 -8.36
C HIS A 20 16.78 1.96 -6.97
N ILE A 21 15.70 2.32 -6.25
CA ILE A 21 15.83 2.91 -4.90
C ILE A 21 16.69 2.02 -3.99
N TYR A 22 16.49 0.70 -4.04
CA TYR A 22 17.24 -0.27 -3.22
C TYR A 22 18.45 -0.89 -3.93
N SER A 23 18.86 -0.35 -5.08
CA SER A 23 20.06 -0.81 -5.79
C SER A 23 21.35 -0.38 -5.08
N ASP A 24 22.42 -1.11 -5.32
CA ASP A 24 23.75 -0.72 -4.85
C ASP A 24 24.17 0.63 -5.42
N ASP A 25 23.82 0.95 -6.67
CA ASP A 25 24.12 2.25 -7.28
C ASP A 25 23.52 3.41 -6.47
N ASN A 26 22.25 3.35 -6.11
CA ASN A 26 21.60 4.39 -5.31
C ASN A 26 22.11 4.42 -3.87
N LYS A 27 22.34 3.26 -3.26
CA LYS A 27 22.87 3.14 -1.91
C LYS A 27 24.24 3.75 -1.78
N PHE A 28 25.19 3.35 -2.61
CA PHE A 28 26.57 3.80 -2.46
C PHE A 28 26.82 5.21 -3.01
N SER A 29 26.06 5.66 -3.99
CA SER A 29 26.07 7.08 -4.37
C SER A 29 25.47 7.96 -3.27
N THR A 30 24.49 7.46 -2.51
CA THR A 30 23.97 8.16 -1.32
C THR A 30 25.02 8.23 -0.20
N TRP A 31 25.81 7.18 0.02
CA TRP A 31 26.98 7.26 0.93
C TRP A 31 27.93 8.37 0.52
N ARG A 32 28.25 8.47 -0.78
CA ARG A 32 29.12 9.52 -1.30
C ARG A 32 28.52 10.92 -1.16
N ARG A 33 27.21 11.07 -1.41
CA ARG A 33 26.49 12.33 -1.13
C ARG A 33 26.59 12.74 0.34
N LEU A 34 26.47 11.80 1.26
CA LEU A 34 26.63 12.04 2.70
C LEU A 34 28.06 12.44 3.07
N TRP A 35 29.09 11.83 2.48
CA TRP A 35 30.49 12.23 2.68
C TRP A 35 30.76 13.63 2.11
N VAL A 36 30.19 13.98 0.96
CA VAL A 36 30.25 15.34 0.43
C VAL A 36 29.60 16.33 1.38
N ALA A 37 28.38 16.03 1.83
CA ALA A 37 27.64 16.89 2.77
C ALA A 37 28.40 17.09 4.09
N LEU A 38 29.08 16.05 4.59
CA LEU A 38 29.94 16.12 5.77
C LEU A 38 31.10 17.07 5.54
N ALA A 39 31.92 16.84 4.50
CA ALA A 39 33.12 17.63 4.19
C ALA A 39 32.80 19.12 3.96
N GLU A 40 31.73 19.41 3.21
CA GLU A 40 31.25 20.78 2.99
C GLU A 40 30.85 21.46 4.29
N SER A 41 30.10 20.75 5.15
CA SER A 41 29.62 21.31 6.42
C SER A 41 30.78 21.53 7.39
N GLU A 42 31.74 20.64 7.41
CA GLU A 42 33.01 20.78 8.18
C GLU A 42 33.84 21.98 7.71
N GLN A 43 33.99 22.17 6.38
CA GLN A 43 34.64 23.33 5.80
C GLN A 43 33.91 24.63 6.22
N GLU A 44 32.60 24.70 6.04
CA GLU A 44 31.80 25.88 6.40
C GLU A 44 31.91 26.25 7.88
N LEU A 45 32.23 25.28 8.75
CA LEU A 45 32.42 25.49 10.19
C LEU A 45 33.90 25.74 10.56
N GLY A 46 34.76 25.80 9.58
CA GLY A 46 36.16 26.29 9.74
C GLY A 46 37.21 25.21 9.87
N LEU A 47 36.90 23.94 9.53
CA LEU A 47 37.96 22.94 9.38
C LEU A 47 38.78 23.19 8.10
N PRO A 48 40.06 22.81 8.07
CA PRO A 48 40.96 23.10 6.96
C PRO A 48 40.75 22.16 5.77
N ILE A 49 39.53 22.18 5.20
CA ILE A 49 39.14 21.45 3.99
C ILE A 49 39.12 22.44 2.83
N THR A 50 39.73 22.08 1.68
CA THR A 50 39.80 22.96 0.53
C THR A 50 38.65 22.78 -0.45
N ASP A 51 38.42 23.80 -1.30
CA ASP A 51 37.41 23.73 -2.35
C ASP A 51 37.73 22.65 -3.38
N GLU A 52 39.04 22.45 -3.68
CA GLU A 52 39.49 21.41 -4.60
C GLU A 52 39.12 20.01 -4.10
N GLN A 53 39.31 19.74 -2.80
CA GLN A 53 38.92 18.48 -2.18
C GLN A 53 37.42 18.23 -2.30
N ILE A 54 36.57 19.23 -2.03
CA ILE A 54 35.13 19.13 -2.18
C ILE A 54 34.69 18.90 -3.62
N GLN A 55 35.29 19.63 -4.57
CA GLN A 55 35.01 19.46 -6.00
C GLN A 55 35.39 18.07 -6.51
N GLU A 56 36.52 17.53 -6.07
CA GLU A 56 36.92 16.16 -6.39
C GLU A 56 35.93 15.14 -5.87
N LEU A 57 35.45 15.24 -4.61
CA LEU A 57 34.41 14.39 -4.08
C LEU A 57 33.12 14.49 -4.91
N ARG A 58 32.66 15.69 -5.21
CA ARG A 58 31.44 15.90 -6.01
C ARG A 58 31.50 15.27 -7.40
N ALA A 59 32.68 15.35 -8.05
CA ALA A 59 32.88 14.82 -9.39
C ALA A 59 32.72 13.29 -9.47
N HIS A 60 32.98 12.59 -8.38
CA HIS A 60 33.02 11.13 -8.32
C HIS A 60 31.87 10.48 -7.48
N ILE A 61 30.72 11.16 -7.30
CA ILE A 61 29.59 10.63 -6.52
C ILE A 61 29.07 9.31 -7.10
N THR A 62 28.96 9.21 -8.42
CA THR A 62 28.39 8.03 -9.11
C THR A 62 29.43 7.13 -9.76
N ASP A 63 30.67 7.49 -9.71
CA ASP A 63 31.79 6.75 -10.34
C ASP A 63 32.33 5.69 -9.37
N ILE A 64 31.60 4.58 -9.24
CA ILE A 64 31.87 3.53 -8.26
C ILE A 64 32.54 2.32 -8.92
N ASP A 65 33.77 2.02 -8.54
CA ASP A 65 34.47 0.79 -8.92
C ASP A 65 34.05 -0.35 -7.96
N TYR A 66 33.05 -1.13 -8.37
CA TYR A 66 32.51 -2.24 -7.57
C TYR A 66 33.50 -3.39 -7.44
N ASP A 67 34.34 -3.65 -8.43
CA ASP A 67 35.33 -4.71 -8.37
C ASP A 67 36.40 -4.37 -7.34
N TYR A 68 36.87 -3.12 -7.35
CA TYR A 68 37.80 -2.62 -6.34
C TYR A 68 37.18 -2.63 -4.94
N ALA A 69 35.92 -2.18 -4.80
CA ALA A 69 35.21 -2.19 -3.53
C ALA A 69 35.07 -3.62 -2.97
N ALA A 70 34.67 -4.59 -3.79
CA ALA A 70 34.57 -5.99 -3.39
C ALA A 70 35.92 -6.58 -2.98
N ALA A 71 37.01 -6.27 -3.72
CA ALA A 71 38.36 -6.70 -3.36
C ALA A 71 38.80 -6.12 -1.99
N ARG A 72 38.53 -4.83 -1.78
CA ARG A 72 38.84 -4.18 -0.47
C ARG A 72 38.01 -4.77 0.67
N GLU A 73 36.71 -4.98 0.46
CA GLU A 73 35.84 -5.59 1.49
C GLU A 73 36.33 -7.00 1.86
N HIS A 74 36.73 -7.79 0.87
CA HIS A 74 37.29 -9.13 1.13
C HIS A 74 38.56 -9.05 2.00
N GLU A 75 39.38 -8.01 1.81
CA GLU A 75 40.62 -7.82 2.57
C GLU A 75 40.37 -7.27 3.97
N VAL A 76 39.60 -6.17 4.09
CA VAL A 76 39.41 -5.47 5.37
C VAL A 76 38.23 -5.97 6.18
N ARG A 77 37.35 -6.80 5.61
CA ARG A 77 36.15 -7.39 6.24
C ARG A 77 35.18 -6.32 6.80
N HIS A 78 35.09 -5.18 6.12
CA HIS A 78 34.25 -4.07 6.55
C HIS A 78 33.79 -3.27 5.32
N ASP A 79 32.47 -3.27 5.04
CA ASP A 79 31.86 -2.67 3.87
C ASP A 79 32.10 -1.16 3.77
N VAL A 80 31.84 -0.40 4.84
CA VAL A 80 32.02 1.07 4.82
C VAL A 80 33.49 1.44 4.60
N MET A 81 34.43 0.73 5.27
CA MET A 81 35.85 1.00 5.05
C MET A 81 36.31 0.64 3.63
N ALA A 82 35.77 -0.42 3.04
CA ALA A 82 36.02 -0.76 1.64
C ALA A 82 35.59 0.41 0.72
N HIS A 83 34.40 0.98 0.94
CA HIS A 83 33.92 2.12 0.15
C HIS A 83 34.66 3.44 0.45
N VAL A 84 35.15 3.67 1.68
CA VAL A 84 36.08 4.79 1.99
C VAL A 84 37.35 4.65 1.16
N LEU A 85 37.93 3.44 1.12
CA LEU A 85 39.14 3.18 0.33
C LEU A 85 38.91 3.34 -1.17
N THR A 86 37.74 2.85 -1.65
CA THR A 86 37.34 2.96 -3.06
C THR A 86 37.15 4.42 -3.48
N TYR A 87 36.45 5.20 -2.64
CA TYR A 87 36.26 6.64 -2.93
C TYR A 87 37.55 7.41 -2.84
N GLY A 88 38.41 7.13 -1.85
CA GLY A 88 39.74 7.72 -1.73
C GLY A 88 40.70 7.34 -2.86
N ALA A 89 40.48 6.23 -3.56
CA ALA A 89 41.28 5.84 -4.72
C ALA A 89 40.99 6.70 -5.95
N CYS A 90 39.75 7.14 -6.16
CA CYS A 90 39.40 8.07 -7.23
C CYS A 90 39.46 9.56 -6.80
N CYS A 91 39.63 9.82 -5.50
CA CYS A 91 39.73 11.18 -4.93
C CYS A 91 41.01 11.33 -4.08
N PRO A 92 42.21 11.32 -4.68
CA PRO A 92 43.47 11.35 -3.93
C PRO A 92 43.68 12.61 -3.09
N GLU A 93 43.24 13.78 -3.56
CA GLU A 93 43.35 15.03 -2.81
C GLU A 93 42.42 15.08 -1.62
N ALA A 94 41.21 14.54 -1.75
CA ALA A 94 40.20 14.48 -0.69
C ALA A 94 40.37 13.28 0.24
N LYS A 95 41.15 12.27 -0.12
CA LYS A 95 41.36 11.05 0.70
C LYS A 95 41.68 11.35 2.17
N PRO A 96 42.50 12.34 2.53
CA PRO A 96 42.86 12.62 3.93
C PRO A 96 41.68 13.10 4.80
N ILE A 97 40.66 13.70 4.17
CA ILE A 97 39.51 14.29 4.89
C ILE A 97 38.24 13.41 4.79
N LEU A 98 38.29 12.31 4.03
CA LEU A 98 37.17 11.46 3.80
C LEU A 98 36.75 10.72 5.10
N HIS A 99 35.46 10.79 5.43
CA HIS A 99 34.89 10.14 6.64
C HIS A 99 35.42 10.74 7.97
N LEU A 100 35.83 12.01 7.97
CA LEU A 100 36.43 12.66 9.13
C LEU A 100 35.41 12.72 10.30
N GLY A 101 35.82 12.29 11.49
CA GLY A 101 34.98 12.25 12.70
C GLY A 101 33.81 11.28 12.67
N ALA A 102 33.48 10.71 11.51
CA ALA A 102 32.31 9.86 11.33
C ALA A 102 32.56 8.39 11.71
N THR A 103 31.49 7.64 11.91
CA THR A 103 31.49 6.18 12.06
C THR A 103 30.67 5.55 10.93
N SER A 104 30.74 4.24 10.77
CA SER A 104 30.04 3.51 9.70
C SER A 104 28.54 3.80 9.64
N CYS A 105 27.88 3.96 10.79
CA CYS A 105 26.45 4.27 10.85
C CYS A 105 26.11 5.67 10.35
N TYR A 106 27.08 6.59 10.25
CA TYR A 106 26.83 7.87 9.62
C TYR A 106 26.34 7.73 8.18
N VAL A 107 26.99 6.92 7.36
CA VAL A 107 26.52 6.66 6.00
C VAL A 107 25.45 5.57 5.97
N GLY A 108 25.60 4.48 6.72
CA GLY A 108 24.66 3.36 6.69
C GLY A 108 23.26 3.77 7.13
N ASP A 109 23.11 4.26 8.33
CA ASP A 109 21.83 4.58 8.94
C ASP A 109 21.14 5.80 8.29
N ASN A 110 21.90 6.88 7.96
CA ASN A 110 21.32 8.01 7.26
C ASN A 110 20.85 7.61 5.85
N THR A 111 21.60 6.76 5.15
CA THR A 111 21.15 6.23 3.85
C THR A 111 19.89 5.39 3.97
N ASP A 112 19.78 4.49 4.95
CA ASP A 112 18.57 3.70 5.15
C ASP A 112 17.32 4.58 5.30
N ILE A 113 17.42 5.68 6.06
CA ILE A 113 16.32 6.65 6.19
C ILE A 113 16.02 7.37 4.87
N ILE A 114 17.04 7.77 4.12
CA ILE A 114 16.88 8.42 2.82
C ILE A 114 16.18 7.50 1.84
N LEU A 115 16.60 6.24 1.74
CA LEU A 115 16.00 5.25 0.85
C LEU A 115 14.56 4.92 1.28
N MET A 116 14.29 4.79 2.58
CA MET A 116 12.92 4.60 3.08
C MET A 116 12.02 5.79 2.73
N ARG A 117 12.50 7.03 2.79
CA ARG A 117 11.74 8.21 2.37
C ARG A 117 11.45 8.16 0.87
N GLU A 118 12.44 7.94 0.03
CA GLU A 118 12.29 7.83 -1.43
C GLU A 118 11.29 6.72 -1.79
N ALA A 119 11.38 5.58 -1.11
CA ALA A 119 10.48 4.46 -1.32
C ALA A 119 9.03 4.75 -0.85
N LEU A 120 8.84 5.42 0.29
CA LEU A 120 7.51 5.86 0.73
C LEU A 120 6.89 6.88 -0.23
N GLU A 121 7.69 7.77 -0.82
CA GLU A 121 7.24 8.72 -1.85
C GLU A 121 6.78 7.99 -3.12
N GLN A 122 7.48 6.95 -3.53
CA GLN A 122 7.05 6.08 -4.63
C GLN A 122 5.75 5.32 -4.29
N ILE A 123 5.64 4.74 -3.09
CA ILE A 123 4.40 4.10 -2.62
C ILE A 123 3.24 5.09 -2.58
N ARG A 124 3.46 6.33 -2.11
CA ARG A 124 2.46 7.40 -2.15
C ARG A 124 1.96 7.65 -3.56
N SER A 125 2.88 7.74 -4.54
CA SER A 125 2.51 7.95 -5.94
C SER A 125 1.59 6.84 -6.46
N LEU A 126 1.93 5.57 -6.23
CA LEU A 126 1.09 4.44 -6.62
C LEU A 126 -0.26 4.45 -5.88
N LEU A 127 -0.26 4.69 -4.57
CA LEU A 127 -1.46 4.68 -3.74
C LEU A 127 -2.48 5.74 -4.20
N VAL A 128 -2.03 6.96 -4.49
CA VAL A 128 -2.88 8.03 -5.01
C VAL A 128 -3.50 7.65 -6.36
N ASN A 129 -2.77 6.98 -7.23
CA ASN A 129 -3.29 6.50 -8.51
C ASN A 129 -4.31 5.36 -8.35
N VAL A 130 -4.14 4.48 -7.36
CA VAL A 130 -5.16 3.46 -7.02
C VAL A 130 -6.43 4.14 -6.50
N ILE A 131 -6.30 5.13 -5.62
CA ILE A 131 -7.44 5.91 -5.10
C ILE A 131 -8.19 6.61 -6.25
N GLN A 132 -7.47 7.23 -7.20
CA GLN A 132 -8.09 7.84 -8.38
C GLN A 132 -8.88 6.81 -9.21
N ALA A 133 -8.27 5.66 -9.51
CA ALA A 133 -8.93 4.62 -10.30
C ALA A 133 -10.17 4.03 -9.59
N LEU A 134 -10.12 3.88 -8.27
CA LEU A 134 -11.28 3.48 -7.47
C LEU A 134 -12.39 4.55 -7.46
N ALA A 135 -12.01 5.83 -7.41
CA ALA A 135 -12.97 6.93 -7.47
C ALA A 135 -13.70 6.95 -8.82
N ASP A 136 -12.96 6.81 -9.92
CA ASP A 136 -13.55 6.74 -11.27
C ASP A 136 -14.48 5.53 -11.41
N PHE A 137 -14.07 4.38 -10.89
CA PHE A 137 -14.91 3.17 -10.87
C PHE A 137 -16.17 3.35 -10.01
N ALA A 138 -16.03 3.93 -8.82
CA ALA A 138 -17.16 4.18 -7.92
C ALA A 138 -18.17 5.13 -8.55
N GLU A 139 -17.72 6.21 -9.20
CA GLU A 139 -18.59 7.17 -9.91
C GLU A 139 -19.31 6.51 -11.08
N ALA A 140 -18.60 5.71 -11.89
CA ALA A 140 -19.17 5.02 -13.04
C ALA A 140 -20.27 4.03 -12.65
N HIS A 141 -20.16 3.41 -11.47
CA HIS A 141 -21.06 2.35 -10.99
C HIS A 141 -21.91 2.73 -9.77
N LYS A 142 -22.01 4.02 -9.43
CA LYS A 142 -22.71 4.50 -8.23
C LYS A 142 -24.19 4.12 -8.18
N ALA A 143 -24.84 4.01 -9.33
CA ALA A 143 -26.26 3.67 -9.44
C ALA A 143 -26.54 2.22 -9.80
N GLN A 144 -25.51 1.37 -10.01
CA GLN A 144 -25.69 -0.04 -10.38
C GLN A 144 -26.04 -0.88 -9.16
N PRO A 145 -27.29 -1.39 -9.02
CA PRO A 145 -27.66 -2.23 -7.89
C PRO A 145 -26.93 -3.57 -7.92
N THR A 146 -26.57 -4.07 -6.75
CA THR A 146 -26.02 -5.40 -6.54
C THR A 146 -26.45 -5.93 -5.17
N LEU A 147 -26.44 -7.25 -5.01
CA LEU A 147 -26.73 -7.89 -3.73
C LEU A 147 -25.56 -7.64 -2.76
N ALA A 148 -25.85 -7.15 -1.55
CA ALA A 148 -24.87 -7.12 -0.49
C ALA A 148 -24.87 -8.43 0.30
N TYR A 149 -23.74 -8.71 0.95
CA TYR A 149 -23.57 -9.91 1.76
C TYR A 149 -23.09 -9.54 3.16
N THR A 150 -23.76 -10.08 4.17
CA THR A 150 -23.29 -10.09 5.55
C THR A 150 -23.17 -11.52 6.01
N HIS A 151 -22.12 -11.88 6.77
CA HIS A 151 -21.85 -13.29 7.13
C HIS A 151 -21.79 -14.23 5.90
N PHE A 152 -21.45 -13.66 4.74
CA PHE A 152 -21.51 -14.31 3.43
C PHE A 152 -22.89 -14.88 3.06
N GLN A 153 -23.95 -14.31 3.63
CA GLN A 153 -25.34 -14.56 3.27
C GLN A 153 -25.92 -13.33 2.59
N ALA A 154 -26.90 -13.56 1.69
CA ALA A 154 -27.61 -12.49 1.02
C ALA A 154 -28.23 -11.53 2.05
N ALA A 155 -28.05 -10.24 1.81
CA ALA A 155 -28.56 -9.15 2.63
C ALA A 155 -29.25 -8.10 1.75
N GLN A 156 -29.55 -6.93 2.31
CA GLN A 156 -30.17 -5.85 1.53
C GLN A 156 -29.29 -5.43 0.35
N PRO A 157 -29.89 -4.97 -0.77
CA PRO A 157 -29.16 -4.44 -1.90
C PRO A 157 -28.27 -3.22 -1.55
N THR A 158 -27.20 -3.10 -2.25
CA THR A 158 -26.32 -1.91 -2.30
C THR A 158 -26.06 -1.54 -3.74
N THR A 159 -25.06 -0.67 -4.01
CA THR A 159 -24.57 -0.46 -5.38
C THR A 159 -23.11 -0.87 -5.51
N VAL A 160 -22.72 -1.20 -6.73
CA VAL A 160 -21.32 -1.54 -7.07
C VAL A 160 -20.39 -0.38 -6.70
N GLY A 161 -20.78 0.86 -7.01
CA GLY A 161 -20.01 2.05 -6.65
C GLY A 161 -19.89 2.25 -5.13
N LYS A 162 -20.99 2.02 -4.38
CA LYS A 162 -20.94 2.10 -2.90
C LYS A 162 -20.00 1.05 -2.31
N ARG A 163 -19.95 -0.16 -2.87
CA ARG A 163 -18.96 -1.18 -2.47
C ARG A 163 -17.52 -0.69 -2.70
N ALA A 164 -17.24 -0.05 -3.84
CA ALA A 164 -15.93 0.49 -4.14
C ALA A 164 -15.50 1.60 -3.17
N THR A 165 -16.43 2.39 -2.63
CA THR A 165 -16.08 3.42 -1.61
C THR A 165 -15.56 2.80 -0.32
N LEU A 166 -15.89 1.55 0.01
CA LEU A 166 -15.32 0.87 1.18
C LEU A 166 -13.83 0.60 0.99
N TRP A 167 -13.44 0.12 -0.20
CA TRP A 167 -12.03 -0.08 -0.54
C TRP A 167 -11.25 1.24 -0.59
N THR A 168 -11.89 2.30 -1.13
CA THR A 168 -11.29 3.64 -1.21
C THR A 168 -11.07 4.23 0.18
N GLN A 169 -12.02 4.05 1.10
CA GLN A 169 -11.91 4.54 2.48
C GLN A 169 -10.71 3.93 3.21
N ASP A 170 -10.50 2.61 3.07
CA ASP A 170 -9.35 1.94 3.67
C ASP A 170 -8.03 2.54 3.16
N LEU A 171 -7.92 2.78 1.84
CA LEU A 171 -6.71 3.37 1.24
C LEU A 171 -6.51 4.86 1.61
N LEU A 172 -7.57 5.63 1.86
CA LEU A 172 -7.43 6.99 2.39
C LEU A 172 -6.83 6.98 3.79
N MET A 173 -7.25 6.05 4.66
CA MET A 173 -6.66 5.86 5.98
C MET A 173 -5.18 5.47 5.88
N ASP A 174 -4.82 4.59 4.95
CA ASP A 174 -3.43 4.22 4.69
C ASP A 174 -2.60 5.42 4.21
N LEU A 175 -3.15 6.25 3.34
CA LEU A 175 -2.48 7.46 2.85
C LEU A 175 -2.22 8.47 3.97
N GLU A 176 -3.15 8.64 4.90
CA GLU A 176 -2.96 9.49 6.08
C GLU A 176 -1.79 9.00 6.95
N GLN A 177 -1.71 7.68 7.19
CA GLN A 177 -0.60 7.10 7.94
C GLN A 177 0.74 7.23 7.22
N LEU A 178 0.74 7.05 5.90
CA LEU A 178 1.93 7.23 5.07
C LEU A 178 2.45 8.68 5.14
N GLU A 179 1.57 9.67 4.98
CA GLU A 179 1.92 11.10 5.07
C GLU A 179 2.43 11.47 6.47
N PHE A 180 1.78 10.95 7.52
CA PHE A 180 2.26 11.12 8.87
C PHE A 180 3.68 10.58 9.05
N GLN A 181 3.96 9.38 8.54
CA GLN A 181 5.29 8.78 8.64
C GLN A 181 6.33 9.57 7.83
N LEU A 182 6.01 9.99 6.60
CA LEU A 182 6.89 10.84 5.79
C LEU A 182 7.25 12.16 6.49
N GLY A 183 6.25 12.80 7.10
CA GLY A 183 6.45 14.07 7.82
C GLY A 183 7.28 13.94 9.10
N ASN A 184 7.41 12.74 9.66
CA ASN A 184 8.13 12.48 10.91
C ASN A 184 9.50 11.83 10.73
N LEU A 185 9.89 11.43 9.51
CA LEU A 185 11.21 10.88 9.26
C LEU A 185 12.29 11.93 9.47
N LYS A 186 13.31 11.56 10.25
CA LYS A 186 14.50 12.38 10.54
C LYS A 186 15.75 11.56 10.31
N LEU A 187 16.86 12.22 9.99
CA LEU A 187 18.15 11.55 9.91
C LEU A 187 18.65 11.06 11.27
N LEU A 188 19.57 10.09 11.26
CA LEU A 188 20.41 9.82 12.43
C LEU A 188 21.23 11.07 12.81
N GLY A 189 21.77 11.76 11.79
CA GLY A 189 22.68 12.88 11.96
C GLY A 189 24.12 12.44 12.21
N CYS A 190 24.88 13.30 12.87
CA CYS A 190 26.31 13.14 13.18
C CYS A 190 26.48 12.74 14.65
N LYS A 191 26.10 11.54 15.05
CA LYS A 191 26.09 11.13 16.47
C LYS A 191 27.38 10.47 16.96
N GLY A 192 28.22 9.96 16.05
CA GLY A 192 29.47 9.27 16.42
C GLY A 192 29.23 7.89 17.00
N THR A 193 30.27 7.34 17.64
CA THR A 193 30.36 5.92 18.05
C THR A 193 29.29 5.51 19.07
N THR A 194 28.92 6.39 19.98
CA THR A 194 27.97 6.10 21.08
C THR A 194 26.82 7.11 21.18
N GLY A 195 26.62 7.91 20.15
CA GLY A 195 25.56 8.91 20.12
C GLY A 195 25.91 10.24 20.81
N THR A 196 27.15 10.40 21.27
CA THR A 196 27.58 11.58 22.03
C THR A 196 28.22 12.69 21.20
N GLY A 197 28.51 12.42 19.91
CA GLY A 197 29.23 13.37 19.04
C GLY A 197 30.68 13.62 19.44
N ALA A 198 31.30 12.78 20.31
CA ALA A 198 32.58 13.03 20.93
C ALA A 198 33.72 13.30 19.91
N SER A 199 33.77 12.57 18.79
CA SER A 199 34.76 12.77 17.75
C SER A 199 34.64 14.15 17.06
N PHE A 200 33.40 14.56 16.78
CA PHE A 200 33.12 15.87 16.20
C PHE A 200 33.41 17.00 17.20
N LEU A 201 33.08 16.81 18.48
CA LEU A 201 33.38 17.76 19.52
C LEU A 201 34.91 17.96 19.64
N ALA A 202 35.68 16.89 19.53
CA ALA A 202 37.17 16.99 19.51
C ALA A 202 37.68 17.70 18.26
N LEU A 203 37.09 17.51 17.09
CA LEU A 203 37.46 18.22 15.86
C LEU A 203 37.23 19.74 15.94
N PHE A 204 36.23 20.15 16.71
CA PHE A 204 35.89 21.56 16.93
C PHE A 204 36.41 22.12 18.27
N ASP A 205 37.47 21.54 18.83
CA ASP A 205 38.13 22.01 20.06
C ASP A 205 37.16 22.24 21.25
N GLY A 206 36.09 21.40 21.34
CA GLY A 206 35.08 21.46 22.40
C GLY A 206 33.93 22.44 22.14
N ASP A 207 33.81 22.99 20.92
CA ASP A 207 32.71 23.88 20.56
C ASP A 207 31.40 23.07 20.26
N GLU A 208 30.53 22.95 21.27
CA GLU A 208 29.25 22.27 21.16
C GLU A 208 28.32 22.91 20.11
N GLN A 209 28.39 24.24 19.91
CA GLN A 209 27.51 24.93 18.95
C GLN A 209 27.87 24.53 17.50
N LYS A 210 29.17 24.34 17.23
CA LYS A 210 29.64 23.86 15.92
C LYS A 210 29.18 22.42 15.65
N VAL A 211 29.17 21.55 16.66
CA VAL A 211 28.68 20.18 16.52
C VAL A 211 27.18 20.17 16.19
N VAL A 212 26.39 21.00 16.87
CA VAL A 212 24.96 21.16 16.58
C VAL A 212 24.74 21.73 15.17
N ALA A 213 25.51 22.75 14.79
CA ALA A 213 25.43 23.35 13.46
C ALA A 213 25.85 22.38 12.35
N LEU A 214 26.85 21.52 12.58
CA LEU A 214 27.27 20.47 11.65
C LEU A 214 26.09 19.54 11.32
N GLU A 215 25.42 19.02 12.33
CA GLU A 215 24.30 18.12 12.15
C GLU A 215 23.15 18.79 11.38
N GLN A 216 22.82 20.04 11.73
CA GLN A 216 21.77 20.79 11.06
C GLN A 216 22.09 21.04 9.57
N LYS A 217 23.32 21.46 9.26
CA LYS A 217 23.77 21.67 7.87
C LYS A 217 23.70 20.42 7.02
N ILE A 218 24.10 19.27 7.56
CA ILE A 218 23.98 17.98 6.86
C ILE A 218 22.52 17.63 6.59
N CYS A 219 21.65 17.81 7.59
CA CYS A 219 20.20 17.58 7.41
C CYS A 219 19.63 18.45 6.29
N GLU A 220 19.97 19.76 6.26
CA GLU A 220 19.54 20.69 5.22
C GLU A 220 20.04 20.27 3.83
N LYS A 221 21.34 19.93 3.70
CA LYS A 221 21.93 19.47 2.44
C LYS A 221 21.28 18.17 1.92
N MET A 222 20.84 17.31 2.82
CA MET A 222 20.14 16.05 2.48
C MET A 222 18.60 16.21 2.38
N GLY A 223 18.09 17.45 2.54
CA GLY A 223 16.65 17.75 2.40
C GLY A 223 15.78 17.20 3.52
N PHE A 224 16.30 17.15 4.76
CA PHE A 224 15.56 16.78 5.95
C PHE A 224 15.41 17.97 6.90
N SER A 225 14.32 17.97 7.67
CA SER A 225 14.04 19.01 8.67
C SER A 225 14.96 18.96 9.89
N GLY A 226 15.69 17.86 10.08
CA GLY A 226 16.61 17.66 11.20
C GLY A 226 16.92 16.18 11.45
N ALA A 227 17.69 15.93 12.50
CA ALA A 227 18.02 14.60 13.01
C ALA A 227 17.21 14.23 14.26
N TYR A 228 17.22 12.96 14.62
CA TYR A 228 16.69 12.51 15.90
C TYR A 228 17.53 13.16 17.04
N PRO A 229 16.88 13.74 18.08
CA PRO A 229 17.58 14.54 19.08
C PRO A 229 18.56 13.70 19.90
N VAL A 230 18.25 12.45 20.15
CA VAL A 230 19.11 11.48 20.86
C VAL A 230 19.11 10.16 20.15
N SER A 231 20.27 9.47 20.17
CA SER A 231 20.44 8.13 19.63
C SER A 231 21.64 7.45 20.30
N GLY A 232 21.82 6.17 20.05
CA GLY A 232 23.13 5.52 20.22
C GLY A 232 24.00 5.73 18.97
N GLN A 233 24.76 4.73 18.58
CA GLN A 233 25.46 4.75 17.29
C GLN A 233 24.50 4.72 16.10
N THR A 234 23.30 4.15 16.31
CA THR A 234 22.23 4.00 15.31
C THR A 234 21.00 4.78 15.74
N TYR A 235 20.13 5.12 14.77
CA TYR A 235 18.78 5.56 15.14
C TYR A 235 17.97 4.41 15.74
N SER A 236 16.92 4.74 16.50
CA SER A 236 16.04 3.72 17.09
C SER A 236 15.40 2.85 16.01
N ARG A 237 15.59 1.54 16.06
CA ARG A 237 14.96 0.57 15.14
C ARG A 237 13.43 0.57 15.21
N LYS A 238 12.86 1.31 16.17
CA LYS A 238 11.44 1.64 16.20
C LYS A 238 10.97 2.37 14.93
N VAL A 239 11.85 3.12 14.29
CA VAL A 239 11.57 3.83 13.02
C VAL A 239 11.28 2.82 11.90
N ASP A 240 12.08 1.77 11.79
CA ASP A 240 11.85 0.71 10.81
C ASP A 240 10.48 0.05 11.01
N PHE A 241 10.13 -0.25 12.27
CA PHE A 241 8.81 -0.80 12.61
C PHE A 241 7.69 0.15 12.18
N GLN A 242 7.81 1.45 12.45
CA GLN A 242 6.79 2.43 12.07
C GLN A 242 6.63 2.54 10.55
N VAL A 243 7.73 2.47 9.80
CA VAL A 243 7.70 2.46 8.32
C VAL A 243 7.04 1.18 7.80
N LEU A 244 7.46 0.00 8.27
CA LEU A 244 6.89 -1.26 7.83
C LEU A 244 5.43 -1.43 8.26
N GLN A 245 5.00 -0.79 9.36
CA GLN A 245 3.60 -0.75 9.79
C GLN A 245 2.71 -0.06 8.75
N VAL A 246 3.18 1.03 8.13
CA VAL A 246 2.45 1.70 7.02
C VAL A 246 2.29 0.72 5.84
N LEU A 247 3.35 0.05 5.43
CA LEU A 247 3.30 -0.93 4.34
C LEU A 247 2.35 -2.10 4.66
N SER A 248 2.37 -2.57 5.91
CA SER A 248 1.46 -3.62 6.39
C SER A 248 0.00 -3.17 6.36
N GLY A 249 -0.30 -1.90 6.67
CA GLY A 249 -1.64 -1.32 6.55
C GLY A 249 -2.14 -1.39 5.10
N ILE A 250 -1.35 -0.86 4.17
CA ILE A 250 -1.64 -0.91 2.72
C ILE A 250 -1.86 -2.36 2.24
N ALA A 251 -1.02 -3.28 2.70
CA ALA A 251 -1.15 -4.70 2.35
C ALA A 251 -2.46 -5.33 2.90
N GLN A 252 -2.93 -4.92 4.09
CA GLN A 252 -4.22 -5.37 4.64
C GLN A 252 -5.38 -4.88 3.78
N SER A 253 -5.40 -3.60 3.41
CA SER A 253 -6.41 -3.01 2.52
C SER A 253 -6.43 -3.69 1.15
N ALA A 254 -5.27 -3.93 0.56
CA ALA A 254 -5.14 -4.63 -0.71
C ALA A 254 -5.59 -6.11 -0.62
N SER A 255 -5.29 -6.80 0.47
CA SER A 255 -5.74 -8.17 0.72
C SER A 255 -7.26 -8.26 0.81
N LYS A 256 -7.90 -7.31 1.50
CA LYS A 256 -9.37 -7.21 1.56
C LYS A 256 -9.97 -7.01 0.18
N PHE A 257 -9.51 -6.01 -0.57
CA PHE A 257 -9.94 -5.78 -1.95
C PHE A 257 -9.83 -7.04 -2.81
N SER A 258 -8.65 -7.68 -2.81
CA SER A 258 -8.39 -8.87 -3.62
C SER A 258 -9.30 -10.05 -3.25
N SER A 259 -9.66 -10.18 -1.97
CA SER A 259 -10.60 -11.19 -1.50
C SER A 259 -12.01 -10.92 -2.02
N ASP A 260 -12.47 -9.67 -1.96
CA ASP A 260 -13.78 -9.28 -2.50
C ASP A 260 -13.84 -9.52 -4.03
N ILE A 261 -12.80 -9.16 -4.79
CA ILE A 261 -12.75 -9.42 -6.24
C ILE A 261 -12.82 -10.92 -6.54
N ARG A 262 -12.10 -11.75 -5.81
CA ARG A 262 -12.12 -13.22 -6.01
C ARG A 262 -13.51 -13.81 -5.71
N LEU A 263 -14.19 -13.34 -4.67
CA LEU A 263 -15.55 -13.75 -4.34
C LEU A 263 -16.56 -13.27 -5.38
N LEU A 264 -16.45 -12.03 -5.84
CA LEU A 264 -17.32 -11.49 -6.91
C LEU A 264 -17.07 -12.18 -8.27
N SER A 265 -15.83 -12.58 -8.57
CA SER A 265 -15.53 -13.40 -9.75
C SER A 265 -16.15 -14.80 -9.65
N HIS A 266 -16.16 -15.42 -8.46
CA HIS A 266 -16.88 -16.67 -8.24
C HIS A 266 -18.37 -16.52 -8.52
N LEU A 267 -18.97 -15.40 -8.11
CA LEU A 267 -20.36 -15.04 -8.42
C LEU A 267 -20.57 -14.62 -9.88
N LYS A 268 -19.53 -14.53 -10.69
CA LYS A 268 -19.56 -14.07 -12.09
C LYS A 268 -20.07 -12.61 -12.24
N GLU A 269 -19.97 -11.81 -11.19
CA GLU A 269 -20.37 -10.41 -11.22
C GLU A 269 -19.27 -9.50 -11.74
N VAL A 270 -18.00 -9.92 -11.63
CA VAL A 270 -16.83 -9.20 -12.15
C VAL A 270 -15.79 -10.15 -12.74
N ASP A 271 -14.98 -9.63 -13.66
CA ASP A 271 -13.74 -10.27 -14.13
C ASP A 271 -12.59 -9.26 -14.08
N GLU A 272 -11.39 -9.74 -13.72
CA GLU A 272 -10.14 -8.99 -13.91
C GLU A 272 -9.85 -8.73 -15.39
N PRO A 273 -9.00 -7.74 -15.72
CA PRO A 273 -8.53 -7.56 -17.08
C PRO A 273 -7.86 -8.84 -17.59
N PHE A 274 -8.24 -9.24 -18.80
CA PHE A 274 -7.73 -10.43 -19.45
C PHE A 274 -7.18 -10.05 -20.82
N GLU A 275 -5.90 -10.31 -21.05
CA GLU A 275 -5.22 -9.89 -22.26
C GLU A 275 -5.46 -10.88 -23.42
N SER A 276 -5.42 -10.36 -24.66
CA SER A 276 -5.52 -11.20 -25.84
C SER A 276 -4.34 -12.17 -25.88
N GLY A 277 -4.59 -13.46 -25.82
CA GLY A 277 -3.55 -14.48 -25.75
C GLY A 277 -3.19 -14.98 -24.35
N GLN A 278 -3.73 -14.36 -23.30
CA GLN A 278 -3.58 -14.87 -21.93
C GLN A 278 -4.29 -16.22 -21.78
N ILE A 279 -3.63 -17.17 -21.13
CA ILE A 279 -4.20 -18.49 -20.81
C ILE A 279 -4.63 -18.48 -19.34
N GLY A 280 -5.93 -18.54 -19.08
CA GLY A 280 -6.47 -18.57 -17.72
C GLY A 280 -6.39 -19.93 -17.05
N SER A 281 -6.34 -21.01 -17.83
CA SER A 281 -6.25 -22.38 -17.35
C SER A 281 -5.64 -23.30 -18.41
N SER A 282 -4.70 -24.15 -18.04
CA SER A 282 -4.09 -25.14 -18.95
C SER A 282 -5.04 -26.28 -19.35
N ALA A 283 -6.07 -26.54 -18.54
CA ALA A 283 -7.01 -27.64 -18.77
C ALA A 283 -8.38 -27.20 -19.32
N MET A 284 -8.85 -25.99 -18.95
CA MET A 284 -10.16 -25.48 -19.34
C MET A 284 -9.99 -24.10 -19.98
N ALA A 285 -9.97 -24.05 -21.30
CA ALA A 285 -9.60 -22.87 -22.08
C ALA A 285 -10.47 -21.62 -21.82
N TYR A 286 -11.74 -21.79 -21.46
CA TYR A 286 -12.67 -20.70 -21.15
C TYR A 286 -12.55 -20.14 -19.72
N LYS A 287 -11.83 -20.86 -18.83
CA LYS A 287 -11.76 -20.51 -17.40
C LYS A 287 -10.88 -19.28 -17.19
N ARG A 288 -11.47 -18.23 -16.65
CA ARG A 288 -10.76 -17.00 -16.24
C ARG A 288 -10.55 -17.00 -14.73
N ASN A 289 -9.32 -17.25 -14.32
CA ASN A 289 -8.98 -17.21 -12.90
C ASN A 289 -8.58 -15.77 -12.50
N PRO A 290 -8.98 -15.28 -11.32
CA PRO A 290 -8.58 -13.95 -10.83
C PRO A 290 -7.12 -13.99 -10.30
N MET A 291 -6.17 -14.30 -11.18
CA MET A 291 -4.77 -14.56 -10.82
C MET A 291 -4.04 -13.33 -10.30
N ARG A 292 -4.40 -12.12 -10.74
CA ARG A 292 -3.81 -10.87 -10.24
C ARG A 292 -4.25 -10.60 -8.81
N SER A 293 -5.52 -10.78 -8.50
CA SER A 293 -6.03 -10.71 -7.12
C SER A 293 -5.43 -11.80 -6.22
N GLU A 294 -5.21 -13.00 -6.73
CA GLU A 294 -4.51 -14.06 -5.97
C GLU A 294 -3.07 -13.67 -5.65
N ARG A 295 -2.36 -13.00 -6.57
CA ARG A 295 -1.01 -12.46 -6.35
C ARG A 295 -1.02 -11.33 -5.32
N ILE A 296 -1.97 -10.39 -5.42
CA ILE A 296 -2.16 -9.34 -4.40
C ILE A 296 -2.31 -9.97 -3.02
N ALA A 297 -3.20 -10.95 -2.85
CA ALA A 297 -3.42 -11.63 -1.58
C ALA A 297 -2.16 -12.33 -1.05
N SER A 298 -1.38 -12.97 -1.93
CA SER A 298 -0.17 -13.68 -1.53
C SER A 298 0.98 -12.75 -1.14
N LEU A 299 1.21 -11.67 -1.90
CA LEU A 299 2.21 -10.66 -1.58
C LEU A 299 1.82 -9.88 -0.32
N SER A 300 0.54 -9.55 -0.15
CA SER A 300 0.04 -8.88 1.06
C SER A 300 0.32 -9.70 2.32
N ARG A 301 0.11 -11.01 2.27
CA ARG A 301 0.44 -11.90 3.38
C ARG A 301 1.92 -11.88 3.72
N TYR A 302 2.79 -11.79 2.71
CA TYR A 302 4.23 -11.64 2.92
C TYR A 302 4.54 -10.37 3.69
N VAL A 303 4.07 -9.20 3.22
CA VAL A 303 4.31 -7.89 3.87
C VAL A 303 3.75 -7.84 5.30
N ILE A 304 2.54 -8.37 5.53
CA ILE A 304 1.92 -8.40 6.86
C ILE A 304 2.77 -9.23 7.84
N CYS A 305 3.30 -10.37 7.39
CA CYS A 305 4.17 -11.22 8.22
C CYS A 305 5.54 -10.58 8.43
N ASP A 306 6.09 -9.91 7.42
CA ASP A 306 7.42 -9.29 7.48
C ASP A 306 7.51 -8.16 8.53
N LEU A 307 6.41 -7.48 8.84
CA LEU A 307 6.35 -6.50 9.94
C LEU A 307 6.91 -7.04 11.27
N GLN A 308 6.79 -8.34 11.52
CA GLN A 308 7.30 -8.97 12.73
C GLN A 308 8.84 -8.91 12.83
N ASN A 309 9.53 -8.91 11.69
CA ASN A 309 10.99 -8.72 11.66
C ASN A 309 11.40 -7.40 12.30
N ALA A 310 10.75 -6.30 11.89
CA ALA A 310 11.04 -4.98 12.45
C ALA A 310 10.63 -4.85 13.92
N ALA A 311 9.49 -5.44 14.32
CA ALA A 311 9.02 -5.44 15.71
C ALA A 311 10.01 -6.18 16.65
N VAL A 312 10.44 -7.37 16.27
CA VAL A 312 11.39 -8.16 17.04
C VAL A 312 12.76 -7.50 17.06
N THR A 313 13.25 -7.04 15.91
CA THR A 313 14.54 -6.34 15.82
C THR A 313 14.57 -5.11 16.72
N ALA A 314 13.52 -4.29 16.71
CA ALA A 314 13.44 -3.09 17.57
C ALA A 314 13.47 -3.46 19.06
N SER A 315 12.85 -4.57 19.46
CA SER A 315 12.81 -5.02 20.85
C SER A 315 14.10 -5.72 21.33
N ALA A 316 14.90 -6.23 20.39
CA ALA A 316 16.14 -6.97 20.69
C ALA A 316 17.38 -6.06 20.79
N GLN A 317 17.28 -4.77 20.45
CA GLN A 317 18.40 -3.83 20.56
C GLN A 317 18.78 -3.58 22.02
N TRP A 318 20.08 -3.43 22.27
CA TRP A 318 20.62 -3.21 23.62
C TRP A 318 21.77 -2.22 23.60
N PHE A 319 21.82 -1.39 24.64
CA PHE A 319 22.77 -0.31 24.81
C PHE A 319 22.85 0.64 23.60
N GLU A 320 24.03 1.08 23.22
CA GLU A 320 24.24 2.05 22.13
C GLU A 320 24.36 1.39 20.76
N ARG A 321 24.64 0.07 20.71
CA ARG A 321 24.77 -0.69 19.45
C ARG A 321 24.77 -2.20 19.70
N THR A 322 24.03 -2.93 18.88
CA THR A 322 24.24 -4.35 18.56
C THR A 322 24.21 -4.50 17.03
N LEU A 323 24.84 -5.54 16.49
CA LEU A 323 24.91 -5.78 15.04
C LEU A 323 23.88 -6.81 14.56
N ASP A 324 23.09 -7.40 15.44
CA ASP A 324 22.11 -8.44 15.11
C ASP A 324 20.97 -7.94 14.21
N ASP A 325 20.74 -6.64 14.18
CA ASP A 325 19.78 -5.97 13.30
C ASP A 325 20.20 -6.00 11.83
N SER A 326 21.50 -5.93 11.54
CA SER A 326 22.04 -5.60 10.23
C SER A 326 21.60 -6.57 9.13
N ALA A 327 21.79 -7.87 9.31
CA ALA A 327 21.42 -8.87 8.30
C ALA A 327 19.89 -8.94 8.09
N ASN A 328 19.10 -8.86 9.16
CA ASN A 328 17.65 -8.87 9.08
C ASN A 328 17.13 -7.66 8.30
N ARG A 329 17.57 -6.45 8.62
CA ARG A 329 17.15 -5.20 8.00
C ARG A 329 17.50 -5.11 6.51
N ARG A 330 18.66 -5.65 6.11
CA ARG A 330 19.09 -5.72 4.69
C ARG A 330 18.14 -6.54 3.82
N ILE A 331 17.34 -7.41 4.42
CA ILE A 331 16.36 -8.26 3.74
C ILE A 331 14.95 -7.67 3.93
N SER A 332 14.50 -7.53 5.17
CA SER A 332 13.12 -7.21 5.50
C SER A 332 12.68 -5.84 4.96
N ILE A 333 13.49 -4.79 5.09
CA ILE A 333 13.10 -3.44 4.64
C ILE A 333 12.94 -3.37 3.11
N PRO A 334 13.95 -3.72 2.28
CA PRO A 334 13.78 -3.68 0.83
C PRO A 334 12.66 -4.59 0.32
N GLU A 335 12.56 -5.81 0.86
CA GLU A 335 11.55 -6.75 0.39
C GLU A 335 10.12 -6.32 0.71
N ALA A 336 9.88 -5.69 1.87
CA ALA A 336 8.59 -5.10 2.20
C ALA A 336 8.17 -4.02 1.17
N PHE A 337 9.09 -3.14 0.79
CA PHE A 337 8.83 -2.10 -0.21
C PHE A 337 8.65 -2.67 -1.62
N LEU A 338 9.51 -3.58 -2.05
CA LEU A 338 9.40 -4.26 -3.35
C LEU A 338 8.07 -5.02 -3.48
N ALA A 339 7.66 -5.71 -2.42
CA ALA A 339 6.38 -6.42 -2.41
C ALA A 339 5.19 -5.45 -2.44
N THR A 340 5.24 -4.35 -1.67
CA THR A 340 4.16 -3.34 -1.64
C THR A 340 4.03 -2.60 -2.96
N ASP A 341 5.13 -2.27 -3.62
CA ASP A 341 5.14 -1.71 -4.98
C ASP A 341 4.43 -2.64 -5.97
N GLY A 342 4.77 -3.94 -5.94
CA GLY A 342 4.10 -4.95 -6.76
C GLY A 342 2.61 -5.11 -6.44
N ILE A 343 2.22 -5.06 -5.16
CA ILE A 343 0.81 -5.08 -4.73
C ILE A 343 0.04 -3.92 -5.33
N LEU A 344 0.53 -2.68 -5.19
CA LEU A 344 -0.17 -1.50 -5.67
C LEU A 344 -0.21 -1.42 -7.19
N THR A 345 0.84 -1.86 -7.89
CA THR A 345 0.85 -1.97 -9.36
C THR A 345 -0.21 -2.96 -9.85
N LEU A 346 -0.31 -4.13 -9.22
CA LEU A 346 -1.35 -5.13 -9.53
C LEU A 346 -2.74 -4.59 -9.18
N TYR A 347 -2.91 -3.92 -8.05
CA TYR A 347 -4.19 -3.32 -7.64
C TYR A 347 -4.66 -2.30 -8.67
N LEU A 348 -3.78 -1.38 -9.07
CA LEU A 348 -4.08 -0.37 -10.08
C LEU A 348 -4.46 -0.99 -11.43
N ASN A 349 -3.73 -2.02 -11.84
CA ASN A 349 -4.03 -2.76 -13.05
C ASN A 349 -5.40 -3.45 -13.00
N VAL A 350 -5.71 -4.13 -11.89
CA VAL A 350 -7.00 -4.80 -11.71
C VAL A 350 -8.15 -3.79 -11.76
N ILE A 351 -8.09 -2.72 -10.97
CA ILE A 351 -9.23 -1.78 -10.90
C ILE A 351 -9.45 -1.00 -12.19
N ARG A 352 -8.39 -0.64 -12.92
CA ARG A 352 -8.52 0.04 -14.22
C ARG A 352 -9.15 -0.83 -15.29
N GLY A 353 -8.96 -2.14 -15.23
CA GLY A 353 -9.48 -3.08 -16.22
C GLY A 353 -10.63 -3.95 -15.73
N LEU A 354 -11.16 -3.70 -14.53
CA LEU A 354 -12.21 -4.51 -13.93
C LEU A 354 -13.50 -4.40 -14.75
N THR A 355 -13.98 -5.55 -15.23
CA THR A 355 -15.26 -5.65 -15.95
C THR A 355 -16.36 -6.02 -14.99
N VAL A 356 -17.45 -5.26 -14.97
CA VAL A 356 -18.68 -5.55 -14.21
C VAL A 356 -19.72 -6.18 -15.12
N TYR A 357 -20.44 -7.17 -14.63
CA TYR A 357 -21.53 -7.83 -15.34
C TYR A 357 -22.88 -7.52 -14.70
N PRO A 358 -23.56 -6.41 -15.06
CA PRO A 358 -24.82 -5.99 -14.45
C PRO A 358 -25.92 -7.06 -14.48
N LYS A 359 -25.98 -7.84 -15.57
CA LYS A 359 -26.99 -8.90 -15.72
C LYS A 359 -26.81 -10.06 -14.74
N MET A 360 -25.59 -10.31 -14.28
CA MET A 360 -25.34 -11.30 -13.23
C MET A 360 -25.78 -10.76 -11.85
N ALA A 361 -25.48 -9.50 -11.56
CA ALA A 361 -25.97 -8.84 -10.35
C ALA A 361 -27.51 -8.80 -10.31
N GLU A 362 -28.17 -8.44 -11.43
CA GLU A 362 -29.64 -8.48 -11.56
C GLU A 362 -30.20 -9.88 -11.31
N LYS A 363 -29.55 -10.93 -11.82
CA LYS A 363 -29.97 -12.32 -11.60
C LYS A 363 -29.91 -12.68 -10.13
N HIS A 364 -28.80 -12.40 -9.44
CA HIS A 364 -28.68 -12.69 -8.00
C HIS A 364 -29.67 -11.89 -7.16
N LEU A 365 -29.92 -10.63 -7.53
CA LEU A 365 -30.97 -9.84 -6.90
C LEU A 365 -32.37 -10.45 -7.11
N ALA A 366 -32.70 -10.91 -8.33
CA ALA A 366 -33.98 -11.51 -8.64
C ALA A 366 -34.25 -12.80 -7.81
N ASP A 367 -33.21 -13.55 -7.51
CA ASP A 367 -33.33 -14.78 -6.69
C ASP A 367 -33.63 -14.47 -5.22
N GLU A 368 -33.13 -13.38 -4.66
CA GLU A 368 -33.20 -13.04 -3.23
C GLU A 368 -34.20 -11.91 -2.91
N LEU A 369 -34.40 -10.98 -3.84
CA LEU A 369 -35.23 -9.79 -3.66
C LEU A 369 -36.68 -10.11 -3.22
N PRO A 370 -37.34 -11.21 -3.67
CA PRO A 370 -38.64 -11.59 -3.17
C PRO A 370 -38.70 -11.73 -1.65
N PHE A 371 -37.67 -12.28 -1.02
CA PHE A 371 -37.59 -12.39 0.43
C PHE A 371 -37.29 -11.05 1.09
N LEU A 372 -36.41 -10.24 0.49
CA LEU A 372 -36.00 -8.93 1.02
C LEU A 372 -37.13 -7.90 0.93
N ALA A 373 -38.00 -8.01 -0.08
CA ALA A 373 -39.11 -7.09 -0.30
C ALA A 373 -40.32 -7.31 0.62
N THR A 374 -40.32 -8.37 1.39
CA THR A 374 -41.48 -8.75 2.24
C THR A 374 -41.92 -7.67 3.21
N GLU A 375 -40.96 -6.92 3.79
CA GLU A 375 -41.24 -5.81 4.70
C GLU A 375 -41.94 -4.66 3.95
N ASN A 376 -41.44 -4.28 2.78
CA ASN A 376 -42.03 -3.22 1.95
C ASN A 376 -43.45 -3.58 1.50
N ILE A 377 -43.66 -4.85 1.12
CA ILE A 377 -44.96 -5.39 0.76
C ILE A 377 -45.92 -5.29 1.95
N LEU A 378 -45.48 -5.72 3.14
CA LEU A 378 -46.24 -5.64 4.37
C LEU A 378 -46.66 -4.19 4.66
N MET A 379 -45.69 -3.27 4.67
CA MET A 379 -45.96 -1.87 4.99
C MET A 379 -46.91 -1.20 3.97
N TYR A 380 -46.73 -1.49 2.67
CA TYR A 380 -47.65 -1.02 1.64
C TYR A 380 -49.07 -1.54 1.83
N CYS A 381 -49.26 -2.83 2.08
CA CYS A 381 -50.57 -3.42 2.28
C CYS A 381 -51.27 -2.86 3.53
N VAL A 382 -50.53 -2.59 4.59
CA VAL A 382 -51.12 -1.94 5.78
C VAL A 382 -51.53 -0.51 5.46
N LYS A 383 -50.65 0.28 4.83
CA LYS A 383 -50.85 1.71 4.61
C LYS A 383 -51.89 1.99 3.53
N GLU A 384 -51.79 1.31 2.38
CA GLU A 384 -52.57 1.65 1.18
C GLU A 384 -53.79 0.77 1.00
N LYS A 385 -53.81 -0.45 1.58
CA LYS A 385 -54.92 -1.39 1.49
C LYS A 385 -55.69 -1.54 2.79
N GLY A 386 -55.22 -0.98 3.90
CA GLY A 386 -55.87 -1.06 5.20
C GLY A 386 -55.81 -2.47 5.83
N GLY A 387 -54.86 -3.30 5.42
CA GLY A 387 -54.73 -4.69 5.91
C GLY A 387 -54.26 -4.78 7.36
N ASP A 388 -54.63 -5.87 8.01
CA ASP A 388 -54.15 -6.19 9.36
C ASP A 388 -52.69 -6.63 9.34
N ARG A 389 -51.84 -5.86 10.02
CA ARG A 389 -50.39 -6.09 10.03
C ARG A 389 -50.00 -7.49 10.52
N GLN A 390 -50.70 -8.04 11.52
CA GLN A 390 -50.34 -9.32 12.11
C GLN A 390 -50.77 -10.47 11.19
N ALA A 391 -51.94 -10.37 10.59
CA ALA A 391 -52.44 -11.35 9.61
C ALA A 391 -51.57 -11.36 8.35
N LEU A 392 -51.18 -10.19 7.82
CA LEU A 392 -50.30 -10.07 6.67
C LEU A 392 -48.90 -10.62 6.98
N HIS A 393 -48.33 -10.34 8.14
CA HIS A 393 -47.04 -10.85 8.55
C HIS A 393 -47.04 -12.40 8.63
N GLU A 394 -48.08 -12.99 9.21
CA GLU A 394 -48.17 -14.44 9.29
C GLU A 394 -48.36 -15.10 7.90
N ALA A 395 -49.14 -14.48 7.02
CA ALA A 395 -49.25 -14.93 5.63
C ALA A 395 -47.90 -14.86 4.88
N ILE A 396 -47.16 -13.76 5.02
CA ILE A 396 -45.81 -13.62 4.44
C ILE A 396 -44.90 -14.71 5.00
N ARG A 397 -44.90 -14.95 6.32
CA ARG A 397 -44.11 -15.99 6.95
C ARG A 397 -44.37 -17.36 6.37
N GLN A 398 -45.65 -17.73 6.22
CA GLN A 398 -46.07 -19.03 5.67
C GLN A 398 -45.65 -19.17 4.21
N HIS A 399 -45.88 -18.16 3.37
CA HIS A 399 -45.46 -18.15 1.97
C HIS A 399 -43.93 -18.17 1.81
N SER A 400 -43.19 -17.42 2.64
CA SER A 400 -41.73 -17.41 2.62
C SER A 400 -41.13 -18.77 3.00
N VAL A 401 -41.67 -19.45 4.01
CA VAL A 401 -41.23 -20.80 4.38
C VAL A 401 -41.52 -21.80 3.27
N ALA A 402 -42.68 -21.71 2.63
CA ALA A 402 -43.05 -22.59 1.53
C ALA A 402 -42.17 -22.37 0.30
N ALA A 403 -41.98 -21.11 -0.12
CA ALA A 403 -41.09 -20.75 -1.23
C ALA A 403 -39.63 -21.15 -0.94
N GLY A 404 -39.12 -20.91 0.28
CA GLY A 404 -37.79 -21.32 0.68
C GLY A 404 -37.57 -22.85 0.66
N LYS A 405 -38.59 -23.64 0.93
CA LYS A 405 -38.55 -25.11 0.77
C LYS A 405 -38.42 -25.49 -0.70
N GLU A 406 -39.23 -24.89 -1.58
CA GLU A 406 -39.13 -25.15 -3.03
C GLU A 406 -37.77 -24.85 -3.58
N VAL A 407 -37.20 -23.70 -3.23
CA VAL A 407 -35.85 -23.32 -3.65
C VAL A 407 -34.81 -24.32 -3.15
N LYS A 408 -34.81 -24.65 -1.84
CA LYS A 408 -33.73 -25.43 -1.22
C LYS A 408 -33.84 -26.94 -1.42
N LEU A 409 -35.06 -27.49 -1.45
CA LEU A 409 -35.28 -28.94 -1.57
C LEU A 409 -35.41 -29.36 -3.03
N ASN A 410 -36.05 -28.54 -3.86
CA ASN A 410 -36.43 -28.91 -5.22
C ASN A 410 -35.58 -28.19 -6.29
N GLY A 411 -34.73 -27.20 -5.88
CA GLY A 411 -33.95 -26.39 -6.82
C GLY A 411 -34.79 -25.49 -7.72
N SER A 412 -36.06 -25.24 -7.34
CA SER A 412 -37.01 -24.42 -8.08
C SER A 412 -36.65 -22.93 -7.99
N SER A 413 -37.13 -22.11 -8.94
CA SER A 413 -37.07 -20.66 -8.81
C SER A 413 -37.92 -20.19 -7.62
N ASN A 414 -37.55 -19.03 -7.04
CA ASN A 414 -38.29 -18.42 -5.96
C ASN A 414 -39.66 -17.92 -6.44
N ASP A 415 -40.74 -18.56 -5.96
CA ASP A 415 -42.11 -18.27 -6.34
C ASP A 415 -42.87 -17.43 -5.30
N LEU A 416 -42.20 -16.83 -4.32
CA LEU A 416 -42.82 -16.08 -3.22
C LEU A 416 -43.74 -14.96 -3.70
N LEU A 417 -43.31 -14.21 -4.71
CA LEU A 417 -44.10 -13.09 -5.24
C LEU A 417 -45.40 -13.58 -5.91
N GLU A 418 -45.39 -14.73 -6.61
CA GLU A 418 -46.58 -15.33 -7.19
C GLU A 418 -47.53 -15.85 -6.11
N ARG A 419 -47.01 -16.40 -5.00
CA ARG A 419 -47.82 -16.81 -3.84
C ARG A 419 -48.51 -15.61 -3.18
N ILE A 420 -47.76 -14.49 -2.98
CA ILE A 420 -48.30 -13.25 -2.43
C ILE A 420 -49.35 -12.67 -3.35
N LEU A 421 -49.13 -12.67 -4.66
CA LEU A 421 -50.10 -12.15 -5.64
C LEU A 421 -51.38 -12.99 -5.71
N ALA A 422 -51.28 -14.30 -5.53
CA ALA A 422 -52.40 -15.21 -5.55
C ALA A 422 -53.24 -15.18 -4.25
N ASP A 423 -52.69 -14.68 -3.15
CA ASP A 423 -53.39 -14.63 -1.87
C ASP A 423 -54.23 -13.34 -1.72
N PRO A 424 -55.57 -13.44 -1.65
CA PRO A 424 -56.45 -12.28 -1.57
C PRO A 424 -56.21 -11.35 -0.38
N ILE A 425 -55.59 -11.83 0.70
CA ILE A 425 -55.34 -11.03 1.90
C ILE A 425 -54.47 -9.80 1.61
N PHE A 426 -53.61 -9.85 0.57
CA PHE A 426 -52.72 -8.72 0.17
C PHE A 426 -53.45 -7.71 -0.72
N GLY A 427 -54.45 -8.13 -1.48
CA GLY A 427 -55.19 -7.26 -2.38
C GLY A 427 -54.32 -6.52 -3.41
N LEU A 428 -53.17 -7.12 -3.80
CA LEU A 428 -52.18 -6.53 -4.69
C LEU A 428 -52.45 -6.88 -6.15
N THR A 429 -52.26 -5.91 -7.00
CA THR A 429 -52.15 -6.13 -8.44
C THR A 429 -50.69 -6.42 -8.82
N ARG A 430 -50.48 -7.11 -9.97
CA ARG A 430 -49.11 -7.36 -10.49
C ARG A 430 -48.32 -6.09 -10.70
N ALA A 431 -48.96 -5.00 -11.15
CA ALA A 431 -48.29 -3.71 -11.37
C ALA A 431 -47.84 -3.05 -10.06
N GLU A 432 -48.63 -3.16 -8.99
CA GLU A 432 -48.23 -2.65 -7.67
C GLU A 432 -47.09 -3.49 -7.11
N LEU A 433 -47.15 -4.81 -7.22
CA LEU A 433 -46.10 -5.70 -6.74
C LEU A 433 -44.77 -5.45 -7.46
N GLN A 434 -44.78 -5.26 -8.79
CA GLN A 434 -43.57 -4.93 -9.57
C GLN A 434 -42.91 -3.65 -9.10
N LYS A 435 -43.66 -2.62 -8.72
CA LYS A 435 -43.10 -1.37 -8.17
C LYS A 435 -42.50 -1.58 -6.79
N LEU A 436 -43.07 -2.46 -5.98
CA LEU A 436 -42.61 -2.75 -4.61
C LEU A 436 -41.31 -3.58 -4.58
N VAL A 437 -40.97 -4.24 -5.70
CA VAL A 437 -39.77 -5.08 -5.82
C VAL A 437 -38.75 -4.51 -6.79
N ASP A 438 -38.82 -3.22 -7.08
CA ASP A 438 -37.79 -2.55 -7.90
C ASP A 438 -36.44 -2.53 -7.13
N PRO A 439 -35.38 -3.18 -7.64
CA PRO A 439 -34.08 -3.21 -6.96
C PRO A 439 -33.52 -1.84 -6.59
N HIS A 440 -33.78 -0.82 -7.41
CA HIS A 440 -33.32 0.55 -7.16
C HIS A 440 -33.93 1.17 -5.90
N ALA A 441 -35.14 0.78 -5.54
CA ALA A 441 -35.82 1.26 -4.32
C ALA A 441 -35.19 0.74 -3.03
N PHE A 442 -34.36 -0.32 -3.10
CA PHE A 442 -33.74 -0.99 -1.95
C PHE A 442 -32.30 -0.58 -1.68
N THR A 443 -31.69 0.23 -2.52
CA THR A 443 -30.28 0.64 -2.35
C THR A 443 -30.10 1.75 -1.30
N GLY A 444 -31.19 2.21 -0.70
CA GLY A 444 -31.17 3.25 0.35
C GLY A 444 -30.37 4.49 -0.06
N MET A 445 -29.45 4.91 0.77
CA MET A 445 -28.60 6.07 0.56
C MET A 445 -27.32 5.78 -0.24
N ALA A 446 -27.19 4.61 -0.86
CA ALA A 446 -25.91 4.17 -1.48
C ALA A 446 -25.39 5.17 -2.53
N VAL A 447 -26.25 5.65 -3.42
CA VAL A 447 -25.86 6.64 -4.45
C VAL A 447 -25.42 7.95 -3.81
N HIS A 448 -26.23 8.51 -2.92
CA HIS A 448 -25.94 9.76 -2.22
C HIS A 448 -24.64 9.66 -1.39
N GLN A 449 -24.44 8.55 -0.67
CA GLN A 449 -23.22 8.32 0.10
C GLN A 449 -21.98 8.23 -0.78
N THR A 450 -22.08 7.58 -1.95
CA THR A 450 -21.00 7.50 -2.92
C THR A 450 -20.63 8.89 -3.43
N GLU A 451 -21.60 9.68 -3.92
CA GLU A 451 -21.37 11.02 -4.43
C GLU A 451 -20.79 11.97 -3.37
N THR A 452 -21.33 11.93 -2.16
CA THR A 452 -20.85 12.76 -1.06
C THR A 452 -19.43 12.39 -0.65
N PHE A 453 -19.15 11.11 -0.53
CA PHE A 453 -17.80 10.60 -0.19
C PHE A 453 -16.77 11.00 -1.25
N LEU A 454 -17.08 10.81 -2.53
CA LEU A 454 -16.17 11.20 -3.61
C LEU A 454 -15.91 12.71 -3.62
N ARG A 455 -16.95 13.52 -3.46
CA ARG A 455 -16.85 14.98 -3.47
C ARG A 455 -16.08 15.53 -2.26
N GLU A 456 -16.37 15.02 -1.05
CA GLU A 456 -15.92 15.62 0.20
C GLU A 456 -14.66 15.02 0.77
N GLN A 457 -14.39 13.74 0.50
CA GLN A 457 -13.22 13.04 1.03
C GLN A 457 -12.17 12.77 -0.04
N VAL A 458 -12.55 12.28 -1.21
CA VAL A 458 -11.60 11.81 -2.23
C VAL A 458 -11.07 12.96 -3.08
N THR A 459 -11.96 13.80 -3.63
CA THR A 459 -11.57 14.91 -4.53
C THR A 459 -10.56 15.88 -3.90
N PRO A 460 -10.68 16.32 -2.64
CA PRO A 460 -9.68 17.18 -2.01
C PRO A 460 -8.30 16.53 -1.93
N VAL A 461 -8.25 15.23 -1.64
CA VAL A 461 -7.00 14.46 -1.59
C VAL A 461 -6.37 14.39 -2.98
N LEU A 462 -7.12 14.01 -4.01
CA LEU A 462 -6.61 13.92 -5.38
C LEU A 462 -6.11 15.27 -5.91
N ASN A 463 -6.80 16.37 -5.58
CA ASN A 463 -6.38 17.73 -5.94
C ASN A 463 -5.02 18.09 -5.32
N LYS A 464 -4.72 17.62 -4.12
CA LYS A 464 -3.40 17.82 -3.47
C LYS A 464 -2.28 17.14 -4.25
N TYR A 465 -2.57 16.03 -4.93
CA TYR A 465 -1.57 15.17 -5.57
C TYR A 465 -1.68 15.11 -7.10
N THR A 466 -2.24 16.13 -7.74
CA THR A 466 -2.42 16.16 -9.21
C THR A 466 -1.15 15.87 -10.01
N THR A 467 0.02 16.26 -9.51
CA THR A 467 1.31 16.02 -10.16
C THR A 467 1.79 14.56 -10.09
N LEU A 468 1.19 13.74 -9.24
CA LEU A 468 1.51 12.32 -9.09
C LEU A 468 0.57 11.41 -9.87
N LEU A 469 -0.51 11.96 -10.45
CA LEU A 469 -1.49 11.19 -11.21
C LEU A 469 -0.97 10.78 -12.58
N GLY A 470 -1.50 9.68 -13.11
CA GLY A 470 -1.21 9.22 -14.48
C GLY A 470 -0.06 8.21 -14.57
N CYS A 471 0.35 7.57 -13.45
CA CYS A 471 1.36 6.52 -13.51
C CYS A 471 0.88 5.31 -14.33
N ASP A 472 1.83 4.65 -14.99
CA ASP A 472 1.58 3.39 -15.69
C ASP A 472 1.33 2.23 -14.70
N ALA A 473 0.48 1.29 -15.09
CA ALA A 473 0.12 0.09 -14.34
C ALA A 473 0.36 -1.19 -15.17
N SER A 474 1.32 -1.15 -16.09
CA SER A 474 1.70 -2.34 -16.84
C SER A 474 2.27 -3.41 -15.90
N VAL A 475 1.85 -4.64 -16.09
CA VAL A 475 2.31 -5.80 -15.32
C VAL A 475 3.05 -6.76 -16.22
N ASN A 476 4.18 -7.27 -15.76
CA ASN A 476 5.02 -8.18 -16.55
C ASN A 476 4.55 -9.65 -16.47
N VAL A 477 3.62 -9.96 -15.59
CA VAL A 477 3.16 -11.34 -15.31
C VAL A 477 1.68 -11.40 -14.92
#